data_82fd6340792c4c143d5d557d564cf385
#
_entry.id   82fd6340792c4c143d5d557d564cf385
#
_cell.length_a   1.000
_cell.length_b   1.000
_cell.length_c   1.000
_cell.angle_alpha   90.00
_cell.angle_beta   90.00
_cell.angle_gamma   90.00
#
_symmetry.space_group_name_H-M   'P 1'
#
loop_
_entity.id
_entity.type
_entity.pdbx_description
1 polymer ?
#
loop_
_entity_poly.entity_id
_entity_poly.type
_entity_poly.pdbx_seq_one_letter_code
_entity_poly.pdbx_strand_id
1 'polypeptide(L)'
;MRKGSSGSSGRIRRLSILRPASLSHSEPFDLSALTALSPVDGRYGAKAAALRPFFSEFGLIRYRVIVEIRWLITLADNDSISEVPTMSESAKNFLERIISDFSMADAIAVKNIESSTNHDVKAIEYFLKDKTASHDELKNIREFIHFGCTSEDINNLSYALMLLDGRNEVML
;
A
#
# COMPACT_ATOMS: atom_id res chain seq x y z
N MET A 1 77.45 -26.08 3.76
CA MET A 1 77.15 -24.64 3.70
C MET A 1 75.95 -24.43 2.80
N ARG A 2 74.77 -24.21 3.37
CA ARG A 2 73.56 -23.65 2.64
C ARG A 2 72.96 -22.59 3.51
N LYS A 3 72.92 -21.35 2.99
CA LYS A 3 72.35 -20.18 3.62
C LYS A 3 70.86 -20.26 3.47
N GLY A 4 70.12 -20.12 4.59
CA GLY A 4 68.70 -19.98 4.60
C GLY A 4 68.30 -18.55 4.27
N SER A 5 67.35 -18.40 3.35
CA SER A 5 66.65 -17.11 3.04
C SER A 5 65.49 -16.94 3.95
N SER A 6 65.51 -15.89 4.76
CA SER A 6 64.41 -15.48 5.59
C SER A 6 63.33 -14.77 4.74
N GLY A 7 62.20 -15.43 4.53
CA GLY A 7 61.02 -14.84 3.93
C GLY A 7 60.33 -13.88 4.92
N SER A 8 60.35 -12.61 4.62
CA SER A 8 59.59 -11.59 5.31
C SER A 8 58.10 -11.75 5.00
N SER A 9 57.34 -12.31 5.96
CA SER A 9 55.89 -12.33 5.91
C SER A 9 55.33 -10.93 6.19
N GLY A 10 54.98 -10.22 5.12
CA GLY A 10 54.26 -8.95 5.21
C GLY A 10 52.86 -9.16 5.85
N ARG A 11 52.73 -8.86 7.12
CA ARG A 11 51.45 -8.79 7.80
C ARG A 11 50.66 -7.65 7.18
N ILE A 12 49.66 -7.96 6.36
CA ILE A 12 48.63 -7.02 5.96
C ILE A 12 47.90 -6.60 7.24
N ARG A 13 48.12 -5.37 7.69
CA ARG A 13 47.33 -4.77 8.76
C ARG A 13 45.89 -4.67 8.24
N ARG A 14 44.99 -5.51 8.78
CA ARG A 14 43.55 -5.30 8.65
C ARG A 14 43.27 -3.90 9.19
N LEU A 15 42.91 -2.98 8.29
CA LEU A 15 42.23 -1.75 8.67
C LEU A 15 41.04 -2.16 9.50
N SER A 16 41.09 -1.94 10.79
CA SER A 16 39.91 -2.00 11.64
C SER A 16 38.97 -0.91 11.13
N ILE A 17 37.98 -1.31 10.33
CA ILE A 17 36.85 -0.41 10.02
C ILE A 17 36.31 -0.04 11.40
N LEU A 18 36.42 1.24 11.75
CA LEU A 18 35.80 1.82 12.92
C LEU A 18 34.31 1.45 12.88
N ARG A 19 33.92 0.45 13.65
CA ARG A 19 32.51 0.26 13.93
C ARG A 19 32.03 1.53 14.62
N PRO A 20 31.06 2.25 14.05
CA PRO A 20 30.45 3.35 14.79
C PRO A 20 30.03 2.81 16.15
N ALA A 21 30.27 3.55 17.21
CA ALA A 21 29.78 3.24 18.55
C ALA A 21 28.32 2.83 18.43
N SER A 22 27.93 1.72 19.05
CA SER A 22 26.54 1.28 19.03
C SER A 22 25.70 2.44 19.58
N LEU A 23 24.88 3.03 18.71
CA LEU A 23 23.88 3.98 19.17
C LEU A 23 23.00 3.24 20.17
N SER A 24 23.01 3.69 21.42
CA SER A 24 22.12 3.14 22.44
C SER A 24 20.69 3.42 21.99
N HIS A 25 19.85 2.39 21.87
CA HIS A 25 18.44 2.52 21.47
C HIS A 25 17.58 3.15 22.58
N SER A 26 18.06 4.22 23.22
CA SER A 26 17.41 4.72 24.44
C SER A 26 16.22 5.64 24.19
N GLU A 27 16.10 6.28 23.02
CA GLU A 27 14.95 7.13 22.69
C GLU A 27 14.60 7.00 21.21
N PRO A 28 13.32 6.80 20.84
CA PRO A 28 12.90 6.86 19.46
C PRO A 28 13.10 8.28 18.93
N PHE A 29 13.75 8.42 17.79
CA PHE A 29 13.84 9.71 17.10
C PHE A 29 12.45 10.15 16.65
N ASP A 30 12.05 11.36 16.98
CA ASP A 30 10.86 11.97 16.38
C ASP A 30 11.02 12.10 14.87
N LEU A 31 9.95 11.88 14.13
CA LEU A 31 9.97 11.97 12.67
C LEU A 31 10.26 13.42 12.22
N SER A 32 11.37 13.61 11.53
CA SER A 32 11.81 14.87 10.97
C SER A 32 12.57 14.68 9.67
N ALA A 33 12.94 15.75 8.98
CA ALA A 33 13.78 15.66 7.79
C ALA A 33 15.14 14.99 8.04
N LEU A 34 15.65 15.02 9.28
CA LEU A 34 16.92 14.39 9.65
C LEU A 34 16.78 12.92 10.01
N THR A 35 15.61 12.50 10.51
CA THR A 35 15.35 11.16 11.05
C THR A 35 14.49 10.30 10.13
N ALA A 36 13.97 10.85 9.04
CA ALA A 36 13.22 10.10 8.04
C ALA A 36 14.10 9.01 7.40
N LEU A 37 13.54 7.82 7.19
CA LEU A 37 14.25 6.66 6.63
C LEU A 37 14.70 6.87 5.18
N SER A 38 14.03 7.77 4.45
CA SER A 38 14.32 8.07 3.05
C SER A 38 14.48 9.58 2.84
N PRO A 39 15.46 10.03 2.04
CA PRO A 39 15.57 11.42 1.62
C PRO A 39 14.32 11.95 0.90
N VAL A 40 13.55 11.08 0.24
CA VAL A 40 12.29 11.44 -0.45
C VAL A 40 11.25 11.94 0.55
N ASP A 41 11.13 11.31 1.71
CA ASP A 41 10.19 11.71 2.76
C ASP A 41 10.79 12.72 3.76
N GLY A 42 12.11 12.82 3.82
CA GLY A 42 12.83 13.76 4.65
C GLY A 42 13.20 15.03 3.89
N ARG A 43 14.48 15.14 3.50
CA ARG A 43 15.10 16.30 2.84
C ARG A 43 14.33 16.79 1.61
N TYR A 44 13.79 15.91 0.81
CA TYR A 44 13.07 16.22 -0.43
C TYR A 44 11.54 16.09 -0.30
N GLY A 45 11.01 15.89 0.91
CA GLY A 45 9.59 15.68 1.15
C GLY A 45 8.67 16.75 0.58
N ALA A 46 9.08 18.02 0.65
CA ALA A 46 8.32 19.12 0.04
C ALA A 46 8.32 19.06 -1.50
N LYS A 47 9.44 18.63 -2.11
CA LYS A 47 9.55 18.50 -3.58
C LYS A 47 8.79 17.30 -4.10
N ALA A 48 8.68 16.24 -3.32
CA ALA A 48 7.96 15.02 -3.64
C ALA A 48 6.47 15.06 -3.23
N ALA A 49 5.98 16.16 -2.69
CA ALA A 49 4.64 16.26 -2.11
C ALA A 49 3.52 15.89 -3.11
N ALA A 50 3.68 16.26 -4.39
CA ALA A 50 2.71 15.94 -5.45
C ALA A 50 2.54 14.43 -5.70
N LEU A 51 3.51 13.60 -5.31
CA LEU A 51 3.46 12.15 -5.45
C LEU A 51 2.70 11.45 -4.31
N ARG A 52 2.47 12.12 -3.19
CA ARG A 52 1.84 11.52 -2.01
C ARG A 52 0.42 10.98 -2.25
N PRO A 53 -0.46 11.64 -3.02
CA PRO A 53 -1.80 11.11 -3.31
C PRO A 53 -1.78 9.75 -4.02
N PHE A 54 -0.66 9.40 -4.67
CA PHE A 54 -0.49 8.18 -5.45
C PHE A 54 0.32 7.12 -4.69
N PHE A 55 1.47 7.48 -4.09
CA PHE A 55 2.47 6.52 -3.60
C PHE A 55 2.56 6.44 -2.07
N SER A 56 1.74 7.15 -1.33
CA SER A 56 1.66 6.99 0.12
C SER A 56 0.78 5.80 0.51
N GLU A 57 0.77 5.45 1.80
CA GLU A 57 -0.17 4.48 2.35
C GLU A 57 -1.63 4.86 2.07
N PHE A 58 -1.97 6.16 2.18
CA PHE A 58 -3.27 6.67 1.77
C PHE A 58 -3.58 6.36 0.30
N GLY A 59 -2.61 6.60 -0.60
CA GLY A 59 -2.75 6.28 -2.01
C GLY A 59 -3.01 4.80 -2.22
N LEU A 60 -2.18 3.92 -1.65
CA LEU A 60 -2.33 2.48 -1.77
C LEU A 60 -3.70 1.99 -1.28
N ILE A 61 -4.16 2.45 -0.11
CA ILE A 61 -5.49 2.11 0.43
C ILE A 61 -6.59 2.55 -0.56
N ARG A 62 -6.51 3.78 -1.07
CA ARG A 62 -7.48 4.31 -2.03
C ARG A 62 -7.52 3.47 -3.31
N TYR A 63 -6.38 3.10 -3.87
CA TYR A 63 -6.34 2.28 -5.09
C TYR A 63 -6.85 0.86 -4.86
N ARG A 64 -6.61 0.26 -3.71
CA ARG A 64 -7.22 -1.02 -3.33
C ARG A 64 -8.76 -0.93 -3.28
N VAL A 65 -9.30 0.14 -2.71
CA VAL A 65 -10.76 0.40 -2.71
C VAL A 65 -11.29 0.51 -4.13
N ILE A 66 -10.60 1.23 -5.02
CA ILE A 66 -10.97 1.34 -6.44
C ILE A 66 -11.00 -0.04 -7.10
N VAL A 67 -9.95 -0.83 -6.93
CA VAL A 67 -9.84 -2.16 -7.54
C VAL A 67 -10.95 -3.08 -7.07
N GLU A 68 -11.21 -3.16 -5.78
CA GLU A 68 -12.27 -4.01 -5.21
C GLU A 68 -13.66 -3.62 -5.72
N ILE A 69 -13.96 -2.33 -5.78
CA ILE A 69 -15.24 -1.82 -6.29
C ILE A 69 -15.38 -2.13 -7.78
N ARG A 70 -14.34 -1.86 -8.58
CA ARG A 70 -14.35 -2.16 -10.03
C ARG A 70 -14.50 -3.65 -10.29
N TRP A 71 -13.85 -4.48 -9.49
CA TRP A 71 -13.98 -5.91 -9.57
C TRP A 71 -15.41 -6.37 -9.26
N LEU A 72 -16.01 -5.88 -8.19
CA LEU A 72 -17.39 -6.20 -7.81
C LEU A 72 -18.39 -5.83 -8.91
N ILE A 73 -18.24 -4.62 -9.51
CA ILE A 73 -19.07 -4.19 -10.64
C ILE A 73 -18.86 -5.11 -11.85
N THR A 74 -17.61 -5.47 -12.15
CA THR A 74 -17.28 -6.38 -13.26
C THR A 74 -17.89 -7.75 -13.08
N LEU A 75 -17.88 -8.29 -11.86
CA LEU A 75 -18.53 -9.56 -11.53
C LEU A 75 -20.06 -9.49 -11.78
N ALA A 76 -20.69 -8.41 -11.31
CA ALA A 76 -22.12 -8.20 -11.46
C ALA A 76 -22.59 -7.96 -12.91
N ASP A 77 -21.68 -7.44 -13.75
CA ASP A 77 -21.93 -7.22 -15.18
C ASP A 77 -21.57 -8.43 -16.07
N ASN A 78 -21.12 -9.53 -15.48
CA ASN A 78 -20.71 -10.72 -16.20
C ASN A 78 -21.82 -11.78 -16.18
N ASP A 79 -22.57 -11.90 -17.25
CA ASP A 79 -23.67 -12.87 -17.42
C ASP A 79 -23.24 -14.34 -17.24
N SER A 80 -21.95 -14.63 -17.31
CA SER A 80 -21.41 -15.99 -17.11
C SER A 80 -21.29 -16.37 -15.64
N ILE A 81 -21.46 -15.41 -14.71
CA ILE A 81 -21.37 -15.62 -13.26
C ILE A 81 -22.74 -15.35 -12.65
N SER A 82 -23.65 -16.30 -12.84
CA SER A 82 -25.06 -16.19 -12.44
C SER A 82 -25.27 -16.05 -10.92
N GLU A 83 -24.26 -16.41 -10.12
CA GLU A 83 -24.29 -16.33 -8.66
C GLU A 83 -24.23 -14.88 -8.15
N VAL A 84 -23.65 -13.98 -8.94
CA VAL A 84 -23.57 -12.55 -8.59
C VAL A 84 -24.75 -11.83 -9.22
N PRO A 85 -25.68 -11.28 -8.42
CA PRO A 85 -26.80 -10.53 -8.96
C PRO A 85 -26.34 -9.29 -9.74
N THR A 86 -27.03 -8.96 -10.83
CA THR A 86 -26.81 -7.72 -11.56
C THR A 86 -27.10 -6.52 -10.67
N MET A 87 -26.37 -5.42 -10.89
CA MET A 87 -26.54 -4.17 -10.14
C MET A 87 -27.35 -3.14 -10.92
N SER A 88 -28.25 -2.45 -10.21
CA SER A 88 -28.89 -1.24 -10.73
C SER A 88 -27.86 -0.11 -10.91
N GLU A 89 -28.19 0.86 -11.78
CA GLU A 89 -27.38 2.07 -11.92
C GLU A 89 -27.29 2.86 -10.60
N SER A 90 -28.32 2.79 -9.73
CA SER A 90 -28.28 3.40 -8.41
C SER A 90 -27.22 2.78 -7.51
N ALA A 91 -27.10 1.44 -7.52
CA ALA A 91 -26.10 0.72 -6.75
C ALA A 91 -24.68 1.01 -7.28
N LYS A 92 -24.47 1.01 -8.60
CA LYS A 92 -23.20 1.37 -9.22
C LYS A 92 -22.81 2.81 -8.87
N ASN A 93 -23.73 3.76 -8.97
CA ASN A 93 -23.47 5.16 -8.59
C ASN A 93 -23.16 5.33 -7.10
N PHE A 94 -23.72 4.50 -6.23
CA PHE A 94 -23.35 4.49 -4.82
C PHE A 94 -21.89 4.04 -4.62
N LEU A 95 -21.48 2.97 -5.30
CA LEU A 95 -20.10 2.48 -5.27
C LEU A 95 -19.10 3.50 -5.85
N GLU A 96 -19.48 4.18 -6.95
CA GLU A 96 -18.66 5.27 -7.52
C GLU A 96 -18.46 6.43 -6.53
N ARG A 97 -19.48 6.76 -5.74
CA ARG A 97 -19.33 7.78 -4.69
C ARG A 97 -18.38 7.36 -3.58
N ILE A 98 -18.30 6.08 -3.22
CA ILE A 98 -17.28 5.62 -2.27
C ILE A 98 -15.87 5.89 -2.82
N ILE A 99 -15.66 5.75 -4.13
CA ILE A 99 -14.39 6.05 -4.79
C ILE A 99 -14.12 7.56 -4.82
N SER A 100 -15.09 8.36 -5.29
CA SER A 100 -14.92 9.80 -5.49
C SER A 100 -14.74 10.57 -4.18
N ASP A 101 -15.44 10.15 -3.15
CA ASP A 101 -15.50 10.82 -1.85
C ASP A 101 -14.51 10.24 -0.85
N PHE A 102 -13.63 9.31 -1.29
CA PHE A 102 -12.65 8.66 -0.42
C PHE A 102 -11.72 9.67 0.23
N SER A 103 -11.71 9.69 1.55
CA SER A 103 -11.06 10.70 2.37
C SER A 103 -9.99 10.13 3.30
N MET A 104 -9.24 11.01 3.96
CA MET A 104 -8.31 10.61 5.02
C MET A 104 -9.01 9.90 6.18
N ALA A 105 -10.25 10.29 6.50
CA ALA A 105 -11.05 9.61 7.53
C ALA A 105 -11.36 8.16 7.15
N ASP A 106 -11.62 7.88 5.87
CA ASP A 106 -11.82 6.52 5.36
C ASP A 106 -10.54 5.69 5.46
N ALA A 107 -9.40 6.27 5.09
CA ALA A 107 -8.12 5.59 5.23
C ALA A 107 -7.80 5.26 6.70
N ILE A 108 -8.10 6.16 7.63
CA ILE A 108 -7.97 5.91 9.08
C ILE A 108 -8.92 4.79 9.52
N ALA A 109 -10.16 4.75 9.02
CA ALA A 109 -11.10 3.68 9.32
C ALA A 109 -10.56 2.31 8.85
N VAL A 110 -9.98 2.24 7.64
CA VAL A 110 -9.31 1.03 7.14
C VAL A 110 -8.16 0.62 8.08
N LYS A 111 -7.29 1.55 8.49
CA LYS A 111 -6.17 1.24 9.41
C LYS A 111 -6.64 0.76 10.78
N ASN A 112 -7.76 1.28 11.28
CA ASN A 112 -8.36 0.80 12.52
C ASN A 112 -8.85 -0.65 12.38
N ILE A 113 -9.47 -1.01 11.26
CA ILE A 113 -9.86 -2.40 10.96
C ILE A 113 -8.61 -3.28 10.85
N GLU A 114 -7.59 -2.83 10.13
CA GLU A 114 -6.33 -3.55 9.95
C GLU A 114 -5.65 -3.85 11.29
N SER A 115 -5.69 -2.93 12.25
CA SER A 115 -5.09 -3.13 13.57
C SER A 115 -5.66 -4.33 14.33
N SER A 116 -6.89 -4.74 14.03
CA SER A 116 -7.56 -5.90 14.63
C SER A 116 -7.47 -7.16 13.76
N THR A 117 -7.52 -7.01 12.44
CA THR A 117 -7.46 -8.13 11.50
C THR A 117 -6.03 -8.60 11.23
N ASN A 118 -5.06 -7.74 11.48
CA ASN A 118 -3.65 -7.91 11.15
C ASN A 118 -3.42 -8.30 9.67
N HIS A 119 -4.29 -7.77 8.79
CA HIS A 119 -4.26 -8.04 7.35
C HIS A 119 -4.79 -6.84 6.57
N ASP A 120 -3.94 -6.23 5.76
CA ASP A 120 -4.19 -4.97 5.06
C ASP A 120 -5.30 -5.05 4.00
N VAL A 121 -5.24 -6.02 3.09
CA VAL A 121 -6.28 -6.19 2.05
C VAL A 121 -7.61 -6.65 2.65
N LYS A 122 -7.58 -7.51 3.69
CA LYS A 122 -8.79 -7.92 4.41
C LYS A 122 -9.48 -6.73 5.09
N ALA A 123 -8.72 -5.74 5.54
CA ALA A 123 -9.28 -4.51 6.09
C ALA A 123 -10.07 -3.70 5.05
N ILE A 124 -9.63 -3.70 3.79
CA ILE A 124 -10.38 -3.08 2.68
C ILE A 124 -11.72 -3.78 2.46
N GLU A 125 -11.73 -5.11 2.46
CA GLU A 125 -12.96 -5.91 2.31
C GLU A 125 -13.97 -5.56 3.41
N TYR A 126 -13.56 -5.54 4.68
CA TYR A 126 -14.44 -5.19 5.79
C TYR A 126 -14.91 -3.74 5.72
N PHE A 127 -14.04 -2.80 5.39
CA PHE A 127 -14.40 -1.41 5.18
C PHE A 127 -15.50 -1.26 4.12
N LEU A 128 -15.38 -1.95 2.98
CA LEU A 128 -16.37 -1.91 1.91
C LEU A 128 -17.68 -2.59 2.32
N LYS A 129 -17.62 -3.70 3.06
CA LYS A 129 -18.79 -4.36 3.62
C LYS A 129 -19.56 -3.44 4.57
N ASP A 130 -18.85 -2.66 5.39
CA ASP A 130 -19.46 -1.70 6.30
C ASP A 130 -20.09 -0.53 5.53
N LYS A 131 -19.39 0.03 4.53
CA LYS A 131 -19.90 1.13 3.69
C LYS A 131 -21.15 0.72 2.91
N THR A 132 -21.24 -0.50 2.45
CA THR A 132 -22.36 -1.01 1.65
C THR A 132 -23.53 -1.55 2.47
N ALA A 133 -23.36 -1.71 3.79
CA ALA A 133 -24.37 -2.31 4.68
C ALA A 133 -25.70 -1.55 4.71
N SER A 134 -25.68 -0.23 4.52
CA SER A 134 -26.86 0.62 4.52
C SER A 134 -27.62 0.66 3.19
N HIS A 135 -27.04 0.13 2.10
CA HIS A 135 -27.67 0.12 0.79
C HIS A 135 -28.41 -1.19 0.55
N ASP A 136 -29.72 -1.13 0.33
CA ASP A 136 -30.59 -2.32 0.29
C ASP A 136 -30.18 -3.38 -0.73
N GLU A 137 -29.71 -2.98 -1.89
CA GLU A 137 -29.25 -3.89 -2.93
C GLU A 137 -27.84 -4.43 -2.62
N LEU A 138 -26.90 -3.54 -2.26
CA LEU A 138 -25.50 -3.91 -2.06
C LEU A 138 -25.29 -4.79 -0.83
N LYS A 139 -26.12 -4.68 0.20
CA LYS A 139 -26.03 -5.58 1.36
C LYS A 139 -26.19 -7.05 1.01
N ASN A 140 -26.89 -7.36 -0.09
CA ASN A 140 -27.13 -8.73 -0.53
C ASN A 140 -25.99 -9.32 -1.35
N ILE A 141 -25.16 -8.45 -1.95
CA ILE A 141 -24.03 -8.86 -2.81
C ILE A 141 -22.66 -8.57 -2.19
N ARG A 142 -22.60 -7.98 -1.02
CA ARG A 142 -21.35 -7.60 -0.34
C ARG A 142 -20.40 -8.78 -0.06
N GLU A 143 -20.93 -10.01 -0.01
CA GLU A 143 -20.10 -11.22 0.19
C GLU A 143 -19.30 -11.57 -1.07
N PHE A 144 -19.61 -10.97 -2.23
CA PHE A 144 -18.82 -11.07 -3.45
C PHE A 144 -17.68 -10.04 -3.54
N ILE A 145 -17.54 -9.12 -2.55
CA ILE A 145 -16.35 -8.29 -2.42
C ILE A 145 -15.14 -9.23 -2.24
N HIS A 146 -14.09 -9.01 -3.01
CA HIS A 146 -12.88 -9.85 -3.04
C HIS A 146 -13.10 -11.29 -3.58
N PHE A 147 -14.26 -11.60 -4.16
CA PHE A 147 -14.58 -12.94 -4.63
C PHE A 147 -13.66 -13.36 -5.79
N GLY A 148 -13.07 -14.56 -5.66
CA GLY A 148 -12.19 -15.12 -6.68
C GLY A 148 -10.80 -14.49 -6.78
N CYS A 149 -10.46 -13.54 -5.88
CA CYS A 149 -9.16 -12.86 -5.85
C CYS A 149 -8.30 -13.34 -4.67
N THR A 150 -7.00 -13.16 -4.81
CA THR A 150 -6.07 -13.13 -3.70
C THR A 150 -5.66 -11.69 -3.40
N SER A 151 -5.03 -11.47 -2.25
CA SER A 151 -4.49 -10.14 -1.91
C SER A 151 -3.53 -9.60 -2.97
N GLU A 152 -2.78 -10.49 -3.63
CA GLU A 152 -1.78 -10.10 -4.63
C GLU A 152 -2.43 -9.62 -5.93
N ASP A 153 -3.60 -10.14 -6.31
CA ASP A 153 -4.36 -9.64 -7.46
C ASP A 153 -4.75 -8.17 -7.25
N ILE A 154 -5.23 -7.85 -6.04
CA ILE A 154 -5.60 -6.49 -5.65
C ILE A 154 -4.38 -5.59 -5.57
N ASN A 155 -3.28 -6.04 -4.95
CA ASN A 155 -2.05 -5.28 -4.81
C ASN A 155 -1.44 -4.94 -6.17
N ASN A 156 -1.26 -5.92 -7.04
CA ASN A 156 -0.62 -5.73 -8.35
C ASN A 156 -1.38 -4.73 -9.21
N LEU A 157 -2.71 -4.84 -9.26
CA LEU A 157 -3.51 -3.89 -10.03
C LEU A 157 -3.50 -2.49 -9.41
N SER A 158 -3.51 -2.40 -8.07
CA SER A 158 -3.36 -1.12 -7.36
C SER A 158 -2.03 -0.46 -7.68
N TYR A 159 -0.91 -1.17 -7.62
CA TYR A 159 0.40 -0.65 -7.98
C TYR A 159 0.47 -0.20 -9.45
N ALA A 160 -0.14 -0.95 -10.37
CA ALA A 160 -0.19 -0.57 -11.78
C ALA A 160 -0.94 0.77 -11.97
N LEU A 161 -2.08 0.94 -11.30
CA LEU A 161 -2.86 2.19 -11.34
C LEU A 161 -2.11 3.36 -10.69
N MET A 162 -1.48 3.14 -9.52
CA MET A 162 -0.64 4.15 -8.85
C MET A 162 0.47 4.65 -9.77
N LEU A 163 1.16 3.73 -10.46
CA LEU A 163 2.23 4.08 -11.41
C LEU A 163 1.69 4.82 -12.63
N LEU A 164 0.56 4.38 -13.18
CA LEU A 164 -0.07 5.02 -14.33
C LEU A 164 -0.48 6.45 -14.02
N ASP A 165 -1.22 6.65 -12.93
CA ASP A 165 -1.75 7.95 -12.55
C ASP A 165 -0.63 8.89 -12.07
N GLY A 166 0.28 8.39 -11.23
CA GLY A 166 1.43 9.18 -10.79
C GLY A 166 2.33 9.64 -11.95
N ARG A 167 2.50 8.79 -12.97
CA ARG A 167 3.20 9.17 -14.20
C ARG A 167 2.44 10.25 -14.97
N ASN A 168 1.16 10.06 -15.20
CA ASN A 168 0.38 10.94 -16.07
C ASN A 168 0.10 12.30 -15.43
N GLU A 169 -0.14 12.33 -14.11
CA GLU A 169 -0.54 13.55 -13.39
C GLU A 169 0.63 14.37 -12.84
N VAL A 170 1.79 13.74 -12.64
CA VAL A 170 2.92 14.41 -11.96
C VAL A 170 4.21 14.38 -12.77
N MET A 171 4.49 13.33 -13.54
CA MET A 171 5.78 13.13 -14.20
C MET A 171 5.78 13.53 -15.69
N LEU A 172 4.63 13.65 -16.35
CA LEU A 172 4.47 14.06 -17.74
C LEU A 172 3.79 15.41 -17.86
#